data_bc14807c6b390c428999381c2aacde3c
#
_entry.id   bc14807c6b390c428999381c2aacde3c
#
_cell.length_a   1.000
_cell.length_b   1.000
_cell.length_c   1.000
_cell.angle_alpha   90.00
_cell.angle_beta   90.00
_cell.angle_gamma   90.00
#
_symmetry.space_group_name_H-M   'P 1'
#
loop_
_entity.id
_entity.type
_entity.pdbx_description
1 polymer ?
#
loop_
_entity_poly.entity_id
_entity_poly.type
_entity_poly.pdbx_seq_one_letter_code
_entity_poly.pdbx_strand_id
1 'polypeptide(L)'
;MEAVFFEAVAYVAVGLHFLFLALGLLGGFAAWRWPRLIWFQVAAAAWLVLVVAASLPCPLTWVEDRARAHAGLPAHEGGFLANHVAGVFYPHGHERTAQIVAALVVLSSWAGFASVRRRRRQAGNPSRSRRRSPDRAARP
;
A
#
# COMPACT_ATOMS: atom_id res chain seq x y z
N MET A 1 -34.66 -9.37 -7.21
CA MET A 1 -33.82 -8.21 -7.62
C MET A 1 -32.93 -7.73 -6.48
N GLU A 2 -33.44 -7.64 -5.26
CA GLU A 2 -32.64 -7.19 -4.10
C GLU A 2 -31.42 -8.07 -3.81
N ALA A 3 -31.57 -9.39 -3.82
CA ALA A 3 -30.45 -10.30 -3.57
C ALA A 3 -29.30 -10.13 -4.58
N VAL A 4 -29.61 -9.96 -5.86
CA VAL A 4 -28.60 -9.72 -6.91
C VAL A 4 -27.89 -8.38 -6.72
N PHE A 5 -28.62 -7.36 -6.25
CA PHE A 5 -28.01 -6.06 -5.93
C PHE A 5 -27.02 -6.17 -4.76
N PHE A 6 -27.40 -6.83 -3.67
CA PHE A 6 -26.52 -7.02 -2.51
C PHE A 6 -25.34 -7.94 -2.83
N GLU A 7 -25.52 -8.94 -3.66
CA GLU A 7 -24.44 -9.77 -4.17
C GLU A 7 -23.42 -8.93 -4.97
N ALA A 8 -23.88 -8.05 -5.85
CA ALA A 8 -23.01 -7.14 -6.59
C ALA A 8 -22.26 -6.18 -5.65
N VAL A 9 -22.92 -5.65 -4.61
CA VAL A 9 -22.28 -4.80 -3.60
C VAL A 9 -21.16 -5.57 -2.86
N ALA A 10 -21.39 -6.83 -2.51
CA ALA A 10 -20.38 -7.67 -1.87
C ALA A 10 -19.13 -7.85 -2.77
N TYR A 11 -19.32 -8.18 -4.05
CA TYR A 11 -18.19 -8.31 -4.99
C TYR A 11 -17.46 -7.00 -5.23
N VAL A 12 -18.16 -5.88 -5.29
CA VAL A 12 -17.54 -4.54 -5.38
C VAL A 12 -16.70 -4.25 -4.14
N ALA A 13 -17.20 -4.57 -2.94
CA ALA A 13 -16.45 -4.40 -1.70
C ALA A 13 -15.16 -5.24 -1.70
N VAL A 14 -15.21 -6.50 -2.15
CA VAL A 14 -14.03 -7.35 -2.34
C VAL A 14 -13.04 -6.73 -3.32
N GLY A 15 -13.51 -6.26 -4.48
CA GLY A 15 -12.65 -5.60 -5.47
C GLY A 15 -11.98 -4.34 -4.95
N LEU A 16 -12.71 -3.51 -4.20
CA LEU A 16 -12.15 -2.32 -3.54
C LEU A 16 -11.12 -2.68 -2.47
N HIS A 17 -11.30 -3.78 -1.75
CA HIS A 17 -10.33 -4.28 -0.79
C HIS A 17 -9.02 -4.67 -1.46
N PHE A 18 -9.08 -5.46 -2.55
CA PHE A 18 -7.89 -5.81 -3.32
C PHE A 18 -7.19 -4.60 -3.92
N LEU A 19 -7.96 -3.61 -4.43
CA LEU A 19 -7.40 -2.35 -4.93
C LEU A 19 -6.69 -1.58 -3.81
N PHE A 20 -7.31 -1.49 -2.63
CA PHE A 20 -6.72 -0.83 -1.47
C PHE A 20 -5.42 -1.52 -1.01
N LEU A 21 -5.40 -2.85 -0.95
CA LEU A 21 -4.19 -3.62 -0.62
C LEU A 21 -3.10 -3.43 -1.68
N ALA A 22 -3.45 -3.47 -2.97
CA ALA A 22 -2.51 -3.25 -4.06
C ALA A 22 -1.90 -1.84 -4.01
N LEU A 23 -2.72 -0.80 -3.78
CA LEU A 23 -2.24 0.57 -3.60
C LEU A 23 -1.37 0.72 -2.35
N GLY A 24 -1.76 0.10 -1.24
CA GLY A 24 -1.00 0.10 0.01
C GLY A 24 0.37 -0.57 -0.16
N LEU A 25 0.44 -1.66 -0.91
CA LEU A 25 1.67 -2.43 -1.10
C LEU A 25 2.55 -1.86 -2.21
N LEU A 26 1.96 -1.52 -3.36
CA LEU A 26 2.68 -1.16 -4.59
C LEU A 26 2.70 0.35 -4.86
N GLY A 27 1.86 1.13 -4.20
CA GLY A 27 1.72 2.57 -4.43
C GLY A 27 3.02 3.37 -4.27
N GLY A 28 3.95 2.90 -3.43
CA GLY A 28 5.26 3.53 -3.26
C GLY A 28 6.16 3.43 -4.49
N PHE A 29 6.06 2.35 -5.25
CA PHE A 29 6.77 2.23 -6.52
C PHE A 29 6.17 3.17 -7.56
N ALA A 30 4.83 3.30 -7.59
CA ALA A 30 4.15 4.27 -8.44
C ALA A 30 4.49 5.72 -8.06
N ALA A 31 4.76 6.00 -6.79
CA ALA A 31 5.19 7.32 -6.30
C ALA A 31 6.56 7.76 -6.86
N TRP A 32 7.39 6.84 -7.36
CA TRP A 32 8.64 7.20 -8.04
C TRP A 32 8.36 8.00 -9.32
N ARG A 33 7.23 7.72 -9.98
CA ARG A 33 6.78 8.43 -11.19
C ARG A 33 5.84 9.58 -10.85
N TRP A 34 4.94 9.39 -9.87
CA TRP A 34 3.95 10.37 -9.42
C TRP A 34 4.10 10.65 -7.92
N PRO A 35 4.94 11.63 -7.52
CA PRO A 35 5.30 11.86 -6.11
C PRO A 35 4.11 12.13 -5.17
N ARG A 36 2.97 12.57 -5.71
CA ARG A 36 1.76 12.83 -4.91
C ARG A 36 1.13 11.56 -4.36
N LEU A 37 1.33 10.40 -5.02
CA LEU A 37 0.81 9.11 -4.57
C LEU A 37 1.41 8.64 -3.24
N ILE A 38 2.58 9.17 -2.86
CA ILE A 38 3.21 8.80 -1.58
C ILE A 38 2.30 9.10 -0.39
N TRP A 39 1.55 10.20 -0.43
CA TRP A 39 0.64 10.55 0.67
C TRP A 39 -0.52 9.56 0.81
N PHE A 40 -1.07 9.10 -0.31
CA PHE A 40 -2.08 8.05 -0.33
C PHE A 40 -1.53 6.73 0.23
N GLN A 41 -0.32 6.36 -0.16
CA GLN A 41 0.29 5.14 0.35
C GLN A 41 0.62 5.24 1.85
N VAL A 42 1.13 6.37 2.32
CA VAL A 42 1.39 6.57 3.75
C VAL A 42 0.10 6.47 4.55
N ALA A 43 -0.98 7.10 4.08
CA ALA A 43 -2.29 7.00 4.73
C ALA A 43 -2.83 5.57 4.72
N ALA A 44 -2.73 4.86 3.60
CA ALA A 44 -3.16 3.46 3.48
C ALA A 44 -2.32 2.53 4.37
N ALA A 45 -1.01 2.71 4.40
CA ALA A 45 -0.11 1.93 5.26
C ALA A 45 -0.39 2.18 6.74
N ALA A 46 -0.58 3.45 7.14
CA ALA A 46 -0.95 3.80 8.51
C ALA A 46 -2.29 3.18 8.93
N TRP A 47 -3.29 3.20 8.02
CA TRP A 47 -4.57 2.55 8.25
C TRP A 47 -4.43 1.03 8.41
N LEU A 48 -3.67 0.36 7.53
CA LEU A 48 -3.41 -1.08 7.62
C LEU A 48 -2.74 -1.44 8.95
N VAL A 49 -1.73 -0.67 9.37
CA VAL A 49 -1.06 -0.86 10.67
C VAL A 49 -2.06 -0.70 11.81
N LEU A 50 -2.92 0.33 11.77
CA LEU A 50 -3.93 0.57 12.80
C LEU A 50 -4.92 -0.59 12.90
N VAL A 51 -5.45 -1.05 11.76
CA VAL A 51 -6.39 -2.19 11.70
C VAL A 51 -5.77 -3.46 12.27
N VAL A 52 -4.51 -3.76 11.89
CA VAL A 52 -3.81 -4.96 12.38
C VAL A 52 -3.45 -4.84 13.86
N ALA A 53 -2.89 -3.69 14.28
CA ALA A 53 -2.42 -3.51 15.65
C ALA A 53 -3.55 -3.40 16.68
N ALA A 54 -4.66 -2.77 16.31
CA ALA A 54 -5.81 -2.60 17.18
C ALA A 54 -6.90 -3.68 16.96
N SER A 55 -6.66 -4.66 16.07
CA SER A 55 -7.63 -5.71 15.71
C SER A 55 -9.01 -5.14 15.35
N LEU A 56 -9.01 -3.98 14.67
CA LEU A 56 -10.25 -3.30 14.31
C LEU A 56 -10.91 -3.99 13.10
N PRO A 57 -12.24 -4.12 13.10
CA PRO A 57 -12.93 -4.56 11.90
C PRO A 57 -12.77 -3.50 10.79
N CYS A 58 -12.33 -3.94 9.62
CA CYS A 58 -12.23 -3.04 8.47
C CYS A 58 -13.65 -2.60 8.04
N PRO A 59 -13.90 -1.30 7.81
CA PRO A 59 -15.21 -0.84 7.35
C PRO A 59 -15.68 -1.53 6.06
N LEU A 60 -14.74 -1.85 5.17
CA LEU A 60 -15.04 -2.54 3.92
C LEU A 60 -15.48 -4.00 4.15
N THR A 61 -14.84 -4.70 5.10
CA THR A 61 -15.26 -6.04 5.52
C THR A 61 -16.66 -6.00 6.12
N TRP A 62 -16.95 -5.00 6.95
CA TRP A 62 -18.29 -4.83 7.50
C TRP A 62 -19.36 -4.62 6.41
N VAL A 63 -19.07 -3.80 5.39
CA VAL A 63 -19.98 -3.59 4.23
C VAL A 63 -20.17 -4.90 3.46
N GLU A 64 -19.09 -5.63 3.21
CA GLU A 64 -19.12 -6.93 2.54
C GLU A 64 -20.02 -7.93 3.29
N ASP A 65 -19.77 -8.12 4.60
CA ASP A 65 -20.52 -9.07 5.43
C ASP A 65 -22.00 -8.70 5.50
N ARG A 66 -22.31 -7.40 5.59
CA ARG A 66 -23.69 -6.93 5.59
C ARG A 66 -24.38 -7.19 4.26
N ALA A 67 -23.70 -6.94 3.16
CA ALA A 67 -24.23 -7.19 1.81
C ALA A 67 -24.43 -8.71 1.59
N ARG A 68 -23.52 -9.54 2.02
CA ARG A 68 -23.63 -11.00 1.95
C ARG A 68 -24.83 -11.53 2.75
N ALA A 69 -25.02 -11.02 3.98
CA ALA A 69 -26.17 -11.39 4.80
C ALA A 69 -27.51 -11.07 4.12
N HIS A 70 -27.62 -9.90 3.46
CA HIS A 70 -28.82 -9.52 2.71
C HIS A 70 -29.00 -10.31 1.41
N ALA A 71 -27.92 -10.78 0.82
CA ALA A 71 -27.95 -11.65 -0.35
C ALA A 71 -28.25 -13.12 -0.03
N GLY A 72 -28.31 -13.50 1.26
CA GLY A 72 -28.50 -14.90 1.69
C GLY A 72 -27.22 -15.75 1.48
N LEU A 73 -26.07 -15.13 1.34
CA LEU A 73 -24.77 -15.80 1.18
C LEU A 73 -24.22 -16.18 2.57
N PRO A 74 -23.42 -17.25 2.66
CA PRO A 74 -22.82 -17.66 3.93
C PRO A 74 -21.92 -16.54 4.48
N ALA A 75 -21.99 -16.36 5.82
CA ALA A 75 -21.10 -15.43 6.51
C ALA A 75 -19.65 -15.89 6.43
N HIS A 76 -18.74 -14.93 6.36
CA HIS A 76 -17.31 -15.21 6.47
C HIS A 76 -16.91 -15.34 7.95
N GLU A 77 -16.11 -16.35 8.24
CA GLU A 77 -15.44 -16.48 9.53
C GLU A 77 -14.06 -15.81 9.43
N GLY A 78 -13.87 -14.72 10.18
CA GLY A 78 -12.61 -13.95 10.16
C GLY A 78 -12.64 -12.73 9.26
N GLY A 79 -11.48 -12.04 9.15
CA GLY A 79 -11.36 -10.83 8.35
C GLY A 79 -11.08 -11.12 6.87
N PHE A 80 -11.05 -10.06 6.06
CA PHE A 80 -10.81 -10.14 4.62
C PHE A 80 -9.55 -10.94 4.24
N LEU A 81 -8.44 -10.75 4.97
CA LEU A 81 -7.20 -11.47 4.69
C LEU A 81 -7.35 -12.99 4.89
N ALA A 82 -8.08 -13.40 5.93
CA ALA A 82 -8.29 -14.82 6.21
C ALA A 82 -9.14 -15.51 5.14
N ASN A 83 -10.13 -14.80 4.61
CA ASN A 83 -11.10 -15.38 3.68
C ASN A 83 -10.67 -15.30 2.21
N HIS A 84 -9.93 -14.24 1.81
CA HIS A 84 -9.65 -13.97 0.39
C HIS A 84 -8.16 -14.02 0.03
N VAL A 85 -7.27 -13.91 1.00
CA VAL A 85 -5.82 -13.81 0.77
C VAL A 85 -5.08 -15.06 1.27
N ALA A 86 -5.43 -15.53 2.48
CA ALA A 86 -4.89 -16.78 3.02
C ALA A 86 -5.37 -17.98 2.20
N GLY A 87 -4.49 -18.94 1.97
CA GLY A 87 -4.76 -20.10 1.11
C GLY A 87 -4.58 -19.84 -0.39
N VAL A 88 -4.60 -18.56 -0.85
CA VAL A 88 -4.37 -18.19 -2.24
C VAL A 88 -2.96 -17.63 -2.43
N PHE A 89 -2.59 -16.63 -1.64
CA PHE A 89 -1.28 -15.95 -1.73
C PHE A 89 -0.26 -16.49 -0.74
N TYR A 90 -0.69 -17.02 0.40
CA TYR A 90 0.18 -17.67 1.37
C TYR A 90 -0.59 -18.79 2.11
N PRO A 91 0.10 -19.84 2.61
CA PRO A 91 -0.53 -20.91 3.38
C PRO A 91 -1.12 -20.38 4.69
N HIS A 92 -2.24 -20.98 5.14
CA HIS A 92 -2.81 -20.68 6.45
C HIS A 92 -1.78 -20.86 7.56
N GLY A 93 -1.80 -20.00 8.58
CA GLY A 93 -0.84 -20.01 9.69
C GLY A 93 0.45 -19.22 9.42
N HIS A 94 0.62 -18.63 8.22
CA HIS A 94 1.79 -17.81 7.87
C HIS A 94 1.47 -16.31 7.78
N GLU A 95 0.41 -15.86 8.44
CA GLU A 95 -0.07 -14.47 8.41
C GLU A 95 1.02 -13.50 8.85
N ARG A 96 1.76 -13.84 9.91
CA ARG A 96 2.86 -13.00 10.42
C ARG A 96 3.99 -12.88 9.39
N THR A 97 4.33 -13.96 8.71
CA THR A 97 5.35 -13.95 7.65
C THR A 97 4.90 -13.08 6.48
N ALA A 98 3.65 -13.21 6.04
CA ALA A 98 3.08 -12.39 4.99
C ALA A 98 3.07 -10.89 5.36
N GLN A 99 2.74 -10.55 6.61
CA GLN A 99 2.78 -9.18 7.13
C GLN A 99 4.21 -8.61 7.12
N ILE A 100 5.21 -9.39 7.52
CA ILE A 100 6.62 -8.97 7.50
C ILE A 100 7.07 -8.72 6.07
N VAL A 101 6.77 -9.63 5.14
CA VAL A 101 7.11 -9.47 3.72
C VAL A 101 6.45 -8.21 3.16
N ALA A 102 5.17 -8.00 3.42
CA ALA A 102 4.45 -6.79 3.01
C ALA A 102 5.09 -5.51 3.57
N ALA A 103 5.46 -5.50 4.85
CA ALA A 103 6.16 -4.38 5.48
C ALA A 103 7.52 -4.10 4.81
N LEU A 104 8.30 -5.14 4.52
CA LEU A 104 9.59 -5.01 3.82
C LEU A 104 9.42 -4.44 2.40
N VAL A 105 8.39 -4.86 1.67
CA VAL A 105 8.07 -4.31 0.33
C VAL A 105 7.74 -2.82 0.43
N VAL A 106 6.90 -2.42 1.38
CA VAL A 106 6.54 -1.01 1.60
C VAL A 106 7.77 -0.18 1.99
N LEU A 107 8.58 -0.65 2.94
CA LEU A 107 9.78 0.06 3.40
C LEU A 107 10.82 0.19 2.28
N SER A 108 11.02 -0.85 1.46
CA SER A 108 11.93 -0.80 0.32
C SER A 108 11.46 0.20 -0.74
N SER A 109 10.15 0.28 -0.99
CA SER A 109 9.56 1.27 -1.90
C SER A 109 9.78 2.71 -1.41
N TRP A 110 9.67 2.95 -0.10
CA TRP A 110 9.92 4.26 0.51
C TRP A 110 11.41 4.65 0.47
N ALA A 111 12.31 3.69 0.74
CA ALA A 111 13.75 3.91 0.62
C ALA A 111 14.13 4.27 -0.82
N GLY A 112 13.56 3.57 -1.81
CA GLY A 112 13.72 3.89 -3.22
C GLY A 112 13.19 5.28 -3.58
N PHE A 113 11.98 5.63 -3.12
CA PHE A 113 11.42 6.96 -3.32
C PHE A 113 12.31 8.07 -2.74
N ALA A 114 12.78 7.90 -1.51
CA ALA A 114 13.67 8.85 -0.86
C ALA A 114 14.99 9.02 -1.62
N SER A 115 15.58 7.92 -2.11
CA SER A 115 16.83 7.93 -2.86
C SER A 115 16.68 8.66 -4.21
N VAL A 116 15.60 8.38 -4.95
CA VAL A 116 15.30 9.06 -6.22
C VAL A 116 15.10 10.56 -5.99
N ARG A 117 14.36 10.92 -4.93
CA ARG A 117 14.13 12.33 -4.59
C ARG A 117 15.43 13.06 -4.20
N ARG A 118 16.31 12.40 -3.44
CA ARG A 118 17.63 12.95 -3.09
C ARG A 118 18.49 13.19 -4.34
N ARG A 119 18.56 12.24 -5.25
CA ARG A 119 19.31 12.35 -6.51
C ARG A 119 18.80 13.50 -7.37
N ARG A 120 17.49 13.67 -7.52
CA ARG A 120 16.88 14.77 -8.26
C ARG A 120 17.21 16.15 -7.64
N ARG A 121 17.21 16.26 -6.31
CA ARG A 121 17.59 17.50 -5.61
C ARG A 121 19.07 17.85 -5.79
N GLN A 122 19.95 16.85 -5.79
CA GLN A 122 21.39 17.05 -6.00
C GLN A 122 21.70 17.47 -7.44
N ALA A 123 21.03 16.90 -8.43
CA ALA A 123 21.18 17.26 -9.84
C ALA A 123 20.65 18.68 -10.13
N GLY A 124 19.65 19.16 -9.40
CA GLY A 124 19.08 20.51 -9.56
C GLY A 124 19.82 21.62 -8.80
N ASN A 125 20.94 21.35 -8.10
CA ASN A 125 21.71 22.36 -7.36
C ASN A 125 23.06 22.65 -8.05
N PRO A 126 23.12 23.63 -9.00
CA PRO A 126 24.31 23.94 -9.78
C PRO A 126 25.42 24.63 -8.97
N SER A 127 25.17 25.03 -7.73
CA SER A 127 26.13 25.78 -6.91
C SER A 127 27.29 24.93 -6.37
N ARG A 128 27.20 23.59 -6.41
CA ARG A 128 28.30 22.71 -5.97
C ARG A 128 29.39 22.46 -7.02
N SER A 129 29.09 22.61 -8.30
CA SER A 129 30.09 22.42 -9.37
C SER A 129 31.05 23.62 -9.52
N ARG A 130 30.59 24.82 -9.15
CA ARG A 130 31.44 26.04 -9.23
C ARG A 130 32.48 26.17 -8.11
N ARG A 131 32.35 25.44 -6.99
CA ARG A 131 33.32 25.51 -5.89
C ARG A 131 34.53 24.57 -6.06
N ARG A 132 34.59 23.76 -7.12
CA ARG A 132 35.72 22.83 -7.36
C ARG A 132 36.76 23.36 -8.35
N SER A 133 36.72 24.61 -8.74
CA SER A 133 37.71 25.21 -9.62
C SER A 133 38.22 26.57 -9.09
N PRO A 134 39.01 26.60 -7.99
CA PRO A 134 39.73 27.80 -7.66
C PRO A 134 41.24 27.75 -7.99
N ASP A 135 41.80 26.67 -8.56
CA ASP A 135 43.28 26.56 -8.53
C ASP A 135 43.97 26.11 -9.84
N ARG A 136 43.44 26.54 -10.98
CA ARG A 136 44.15 26.30 -12.24
C ARG A 136 44.56 27.57 -13.01
N ALA A 137 44.38 28.76 -12.42
CA ALA A 137 44.72 30.05 -13.08
C ALA A 137 45.91 30.78 -12.42
N ALA A 138 46.70 30.10 -11.56
CA ALA A 138 47.86 30.71 -10.92
C ALA A 138 49.08 29.80 -11.04
N ARG A 139 49.62 29.65 -12.22
CA ARG A 139 51.06 29.35 -12.43
C ARG A 139 51.58 30.21 -13.59
N PRO A 140 52.61 31.08 -13.31
CA PRO A 140 53.35 31.83 -14.31
C PRO A 140 54.21 30.94 -15.19
#